data_ea9d35915a8094d088691bf51e5990b9
#
_entry.id   ea9d35915a8094d088691bf51e5990b9
#
_cell.length_a   1.000
_cell.length_b   1.000
_cell.length_c   1.000
_cell.angle_alpha   90.00
_cell.angle_beta   90.00
_cell.angle_gamma   90.00
#
_symmetry.space_group_name_H-M   'P 1'
#
loop_
_entity.id
_entity.type
_entity.pdbx_description
1 polymer ?
#
loop_
_entity_poly.entity_id
_entity_poly.type
_entity_poly.pdbx_seq_one_letter_code
_entity_poly.pdbx_strand_id
1 'polypeptide(L)'
;MVVSFVNAGLLNLTQAIGVIMGANIGTTATAWIISLLGFKVEISAFTIPMMAIGIPLIFSKKSNLNAIGEFIFGFALLFWVLSFSKDSMPDLQSSPEALAFLSKYTGMGYGSILIFLLIGSVLTLIVQSSSAMVAITLVMCAQGWIPFHIGAAMILGENIGTTITANLAALSANTTAKRAAFSHLLFNVF
;
A
#
# COMPACT_ATOMS: atom_id res chain seq x y z
N MET A 1 -15.97 -1.66 0.71
CA MET A 1 -16.83 -1.67 -0.50
C MET A 1 -17.30 -3.07 -0.89
N VAL A 2 -16.42 -4.05 -1.27
CA VAL A 2 -16.88 -5.39 -1.72
C VAL A 2 -17.81 -6.06 -0.72
N VAL A 3 -17.44 -6.08 0.57
CA VAL A 3 -18.29 -6.62 1.65
C VAL A 3 -19.66 -5.93 1.70
N SER A 4 -19.71 -4.61 1.51
CA SER A 4 -20.97 -3.86 1.49
C SER A 4 -21.82 -4.22 0.26
N PHE A 5 -21.23 -4.44 -0.91
CA PHE A 5 -21.94 -4.89 -2.09
C PHE A 5 -22.53 -6.31 -1.93
N VAL A 6 -21.77 -7.21 -1.29
CA VAL A 6 -22.29 -8.54 -0.94
C VAL A 6 -23.43 -8.44 0.06
N ASN A 7 -23.32 -7.58 1.06
CA ASN A 7 -24.37 -7.38 2.06
C ASN A 7 -25.65 -6.80 1.45
N ALA A 8 -25.51 -5.94 0.42
CA ALA A 8 -26.61 -5.38 -0.34
C ALA A 8 -27.17 -6.33 -1.42
N GLY A 9 -26.62 -7.54 -1.58
CA GLY A 9 -27.03 -8.50 -2.59
C GLY A 9 -26.61 -8.16 -4.03
N LEU A 10 -25.73 -7.17 -4.22
CA LEU A 10 -25.24 -6.75 -5.53
C LEU A 10 -24.13 -7.65 -6.08
N LEU A 11 -23.44 -8.37 -5.21
CA LEU A 11 -22.43 -9.36 -5.56
C LEU A 11 -22.70 -10.68 -4.82
N ASN A 12 -22.53 -11.79 -5.51
CA ASN A 12 -22.49 -13.09 -4.86
C ASN A 12 -21.09 -13.37 -4.28
N LEU A 13 -20.97 -14.42 -3.45
CA LEU A 13 -19.70 -14.76 -2.77
C LEU A 13 -18.56 -15.01 -3.75
N THR A 14 -18.79 -15.75 -4.82
CA THR A 14 -17.77 -16.11 -5.82
C THR A 14 -17.24 -14.86 -6.55
N GLN A 15 -18.14 -13.97 -6.95
CA GLN A 15 -17.77 -12.69 -7.56
C GLN A 15 -16.96 -11.82 -6.59
N ALA A 16 -17.38 -11.75 -5.32
CA ALA A 16 -16.66 -10.99 -4.30
C ALA A 16 -15.26 -11.51 -4.06
N ILE A 17 -15.08 -12.83 -3.98
CA ILE A 17 -13.76 -13.47 -3.83
C ILE A 17 -12.87 -13.12 -5.03
N GLY A 18 -13.38 -13.19 -6.26
CA GLY A 18 -12.64 -12.82 -7.46
C GLY A 18 -12.18 -11.36 -7.45
N VAL A 19 -13.05 -10.43 -7.02
CA VAL A 19 -12.69 -9.00 -6.89
C VAL A 19 -11.62 -8.80 -5.80
N ILE A 20 -11.74 -9.48 -4.66
CA ILE A 20 -10.77 -9.39 -3.55
C ILE A 20 -9.39 -9.90 -3.99
N MET A 21 -9.33 -11.06 -4.65
CA MET A 21 -8.08 -11.59 -5.19
C MET A 21 -7.46 -10.64 -6.23
N GLY A 22 -8.29 -10.08 -7.12
CA GLY A 22 -7.84 -9.10 -8.11
C GLY A 22 -7.28 -7.82 -7.46
N ALA A 23 -7.89 -7.35 -6.37
CA ALA A 23 -7.40 -6.19 -5.63
C ALA A 23 -6.01 -6.44 -5.00
N ASN A 24 -5.77 -7.63 -4.43
CA ASN A 24 -4.45 -7.99 -3.91
C ASN A 24 -3.38 -8.04 -5.02
N ILE A 25 -3.72 -8.60 -6.18
CA ILE A 25 -2.83 -8.58 -7.36
C ILE A 25 -2.57 -7.13 -7.80
N GLY A 26 -3.60 -6.27 -7.80
CA GLY A 26 -3.48 -4.85 -8.12
C GLY A 26 -2.52 -4.09 -7.20
N THR A 27 -2.52 -4.39 -5.90
CA THR A 27 -1.54 -3.84 -4.94
C THR A 27 -0.12 -4.23 -5.31
N THR A 28 0.10 -5.48 -5.75
CA THR A 28 1.41 -5.93 -6.23
C THR A 28 1.85 -5.15 -7.49
N ALA A 29 0.95 -4.86 -8.41
CA ALA A 29 1.25 -4.04 -9.58
C ALA A 29 1.70 -2.62 -9.18
N THR A 30 1.08 -2.01 -8.18
CA THR A 30 1.51 -0.73 -7.62
C THR A 30 2.94 -0.80 -7.08
N ALA A 31 3.29 -1.86 -6.34
CA ALA A 31 4.65 -2.08 -5.84
C ALA A 31 5.67 -2.18 -6.98
N TRP A 32 5.34 -2.87 -8.07
CA TRP A 32 6.18 -2.96 -9.26
C TRP A 32 6.39 -1.59 -9.92
N ILE A 33 5.33 -0.81 -10.08
CA ILE A 33 5.41 0.56 -10.65
C ILE A 33 6.32 1.42 -9.79
N ILE A 34 6.17 1.42 -8.48
CA ILE A 34 7.01 2.19 -7.55
C ILE A 34 8.47 1.71 -7.62
N SER A 35 8.70 0.41 -7.63
CA SER A 35 10.05 -0.15 -7.66
C SER A 35 10.79 0.17 -8.97
N LEU A 36 10.11 0.05 -10.11
CA LEU A 36 10.73 0.30 -11.41
C LEU A 36 10.89 1.78 -11.71
N LEU A 37 9.84 2.57 -11.49
CA LEU A 37 9.80 3.98 -11.87
C LEU A 37 10.28 4.89 -10.74
N GLY A 38 10.01 4.56 -9.50
CA GLY A 38 10.37 5.38 -8.34
C GLY A 38 11.83 5.29 -7.92
N PHE A 39 12.54 4.21 -8.29
CA PHE A 39 13.94 3.99 -7.87
C PHE A 39 14.92 3.93 -9.04
N LYS A 40 14.50 3.49 -10.23
CA LYS A 40 15.38 3.35 -11.39
C LYS A 40 15.30 4.50 -12.37
N VAL A 41 14.19 5.23 -12.39
CA VAL A 41 13.96 6.35 -13.31
C VAL A 41 13.69 7.60 -12.47
N GLU A 42 14.37 8.70 -12.78
CA GLU A 42 14.12 9.99 -12.11
C GLU A 42 12.81 10.64 -12.59
N ILE A 43 11.70 9.92 -12.40
CA ILE A 43 10.37 10.43 -12.77
C ILE A 43 10.01 11.67 -11.95
N SER A 44 10.59 11.84 -10.76
CA SER A 44 10.42 13.04 -9.94
C SER A 44 10.67 14.33 -10.70
N ALA A 45 11.60 14.35 -11.65
CA ALA A 45 11.85 15.51 -12.52
C ALA A 45 10.67 15.86 -13.45
N PHE A 46 9.83 14.87 -13.78
CA PHE A 46 8.67 15.05 -14.66
C PHE A 46 7.37 15.31 -13.88
N THR A 47 7.38 15.22 -12.56
CA THR A 47 6.15 15.35 -11.75
C THR A 47 5.53 16.74 -11.88
N ILE A 48 6.33 17.81 -11.83
CA ILE A 48 5.84 19.18 -11.97
C ILE A 48 5.24 19.42 -13.36
N PRO A 49 5.91 19.10 -14.49
CA PRO A 49 5.30 19.15 -15.82
C PRO A 49 4.02 18.34 -15.95
N MET A 50 3.98 17.12 -15.38
CA MET A 50 2.79 16.28 -15.40
C MET A 50 1.63 16.92 -14.62
N MET A 51 1.89 17.52 -13.45
CA MET A 51 0.87 18.26 -12.69
C MET A 51 0.35 19.46 -13.47
N ALA A 52 1.26 20.19 -14.16
CA ALA A 52 0.88 21.35 -14.96
C ALA A 52 -0.04 20.98 -16.15
N ILE A 53 0.04 19.75 -16.66
CA ILE A 53 -0.87 19.21 -17.69
C ILE A 53 -2.14 18.63 -17.02
N GLY A 54 -2.00 17.89 -15.94
CA GLY A 54 -3.11 17.21 -15.27
C GLY A 54 -4.14 18.19 -14.69
N ILE A 55 -3.69 19.26 -14.02
CA ILE A 55 -4.58 20.23 -13.37
C ILE A 55 -5.58 20.87 -14.36
N PRO A 56 -5.20 21.45 -15.50
CA PRO A 56 -6.16 21.98 -16.45
C PRO A 56 -7.14 20.93 -16.99
N LEU A 57 -6.69 19.69 -17.18
CA LEU A 57 -7.54 18.60 -17.66
C LEU A 57 -8.62 18.20 -16.65
N ILE A 58 -8.35 18.28 -15.34
CA ILE A 58 -9.34 18.02 -14.27
C ILE A 58 -10.53 18.99 -14.37
N PHE A 59 -10.30 20.24 -14.78
CA PHE A 59 -11.36 21.23 -14.96
C PHE A 59 -12.10 21.12 -16.29
N SER A 60 -11.76 20.12 -17.12
CA SER A 60 -12.44 19.90 -18.40
C SER A 60 -13.89 19.44 -18.19
N LYS A 61 -14.82 20.01 -18.98
CA LYS A 61 -16.22 19.56 -19.01
C LYS A 61 -16.43 18.20 -19.68
N LYS A 62 -15.43 17.69 -20.38
CA LYS A 62 -15.47 16.36 -21.03
C LYS A 62 -15.01 15.32 -20.03
N SER A 63 -15.90 14.38 -19.68
CA SER A 63 -15.64 13.32 -18.69
C SER A 63 -14.34 12.54 -18.94
N ASN A 64 -14.03 12.21 -20.20
CA ASN A 64 -12.81 11.47 -20.54
C ASN A 64 -11.53 12.31 -20.27
N LEU A 65 -11.54 13.61 -20.57
CA LEU A 65 -10.40 14.49 -20.31
C LEU A 65 -10.22 14.74 -18.82
N ASN A 66 -11.33 14.89 -18.08
CA ASN A 66 -11.30 15.00 -16.63
C ASN A 66 -10.66 13.74 -16.00
N ALA A 67 -11.11 12.53 -16.36
CA ALA A 67 -10.56 11.28 -15.86
C ALA A 67 -9.06 11.11 -16.20
N ILE A 68 -8.64 11.51 -17.41
CA ILE A 68 -7.21 11.52 -17.80
C ILE A 68 -6.43 12.52 -16.94
N GLY A 69 -7.00 13.70 -16.68
CA GLY A 69 -6.40 14.71 -15.81
C GLY A 69 -6.19 14.20 -14.39
N GLU A 70 -7.21 13.57 -13.81
CA GLU A 70 -7.14 12.95 -12.47
C GLU A 70 -6.06 11.86 -12.42
N PHE A 71 -5.99 11.01 -13.45
CA PHE A 71 -4.96 9.97 -13.53
C PHE A 71 -3.56 10.56 -13.58
N ILE A 72 -3.31 11.53 -14.49
CA ILE A 72 -1.99 12.17 -14.65
C ILE A 72 -1.58 12.88 -13.37
N PHE A 73 -2.51 13.64 -12.76
CA PHE A 73 -2.25 14.37 -11.52
C PHE A 73 -1.95 13.42 -10.36
N GLY A 74 -2.79 12.38 -10.17
CA GLY A 74 -2.60 11.39 -9.11
C GLY A 74 -1.29 10.61 -9.27
N PHE A 75 -0.93 10.24 -10.50
CA PHE A 75 0.33 9.59 -10.81
C PHE A 75 1.53 10.50 -10.49
N ALA A 76 1.50 11.75 -10.93
CA ALA A 76 2.53 12.73 -10.64
C ALA A 76 2.67 12.98 -9.13
N LEU A 77 1.54 13.13 -8.43
CA LEU A 77 1.52 13.35 -6.98
C LEU A 77 2.15 12.17 -6.23
N LEU A 78 1.86 10.93 -6.64
CA LEU A 78 2.46 9.72 -6.05
C LEU A 78 3.99 9.77 -6.13
N PHE A 79 4.56 10.06 -7.28
CA PHE A 79 6.02 10.11 -7.46
C PHE A 79 6.65 11.34 -6.79
N TRP A 80 5.94 12.45 -6.75
CA TRP A 80 6.39 13.64 -6.02
C TRP A 80 6.49 13.36 -4.52
N VAL A 81 5.45 12.78 -3.92
CA VAL A 81 5.44 12.38 -2.51
C VAL A 81 6.49 11.33 -2.21
N LEU A 82 6.70 10.37 -3.13
CA LEU A 82 7.75 9.35 -2.99
C LEU A 82 9.15 9.99 -2.95
N SER A 83 9.44 10.93 -3.85
CA SER A 83 10.70 11.69 -3.85
C SER A 83 10.86 12.49 -2.56
N PHE A 84 9.84 13.26 -2.20
CA PHE A 84 9.82 14.03 -0.95
C PHE A 84 10.05 13.14 0.28
N SER A 85 9.44 11.94 0.32
CA SER A 85 9.66 10.98 1.41
C SER A 85 11.11 10.51 1.49
N LYS A 86 11.75 10.24 0.33
CA LYS A 86 13.17 9.88 0.29
C LYS A 86 14.07 10.99 0.83
N ASP A 87 13.82 12.22 0.38
CA ASP A 87 14.64 13.40 0.73
C ASP A 87 14.43 13.83 2.19
N SER A 88 13.24 13.54 2.75
CA SER A 88 12.88 13.85 4.13
C SER A 88 13.34 12.79 5.14
N MET A 89 13.79 11.62 4.67
CA MET A 89 14.27 10.58 5.57
C MET A 89 15.60 10.99 6.21
N PRO A 90 15.73 10.90 7.55
CA PRO A 90 17.00 11.16 8.22
C PRO A 90 18.09 10.23 7.70
N ASP A 91 19.29 10.76 7.52
CA ASP A 91 20.45 9.91 7.27
C ASP A 91 20.76 9.10 8.54
N LEU A 92 20.45 7.80 8.49
CA LEU A 92 20.69 6.88 9.61
C LEU A 92 22.19 6.78 9.95
N GLN A 93 23.10 7.03 9.00
CA GLN A 93 24.53 7.02 9.28
C GLN A 93 24.90 8.15 10.22
N SER A 94 24.13 9.24 10.22
CA SER A 94 24.29 10.37 11.15
C SER A 94 23.61 10.16 12.51
N SER A 95 22.87 9.09 12.69
CA SER A 95 22.09 8.79 13.91
C SER A 95 22.40 7.39 14.46
N PRO A 96 23.53 7.21 15.19
CA PRO A 96 23.96 5.91 15.71
C PRO A 96 22.91 5.21 16.61
N GLU A 97 22.11 5.99 17.33
CA GLU A 97 21.06 5.47 18.22
C GLU A 97 19.91 4.81 17.42
N ALA A 98 19.52 5.43 16.29
CA ALA A 98 18.48 4.89 15.42
C ALA A 98 18.97 3.61 14.72
N LEU A 99 20.25 3.58 14.28
CA LEU A 99 20.88 2.37 13.74
C LEU A 99 20.94 1.24 14.79
N ALA A 100 21.33 1.54 16.03
CA ALA A 100 21.39 0.56 17.11
C ALA A 100 20.00 0.00 17.44
N PHE A 101 18.98 0.86 17.46
CA PHE A 101 17.59 0.44 17.64
C PHE A 101 17.13 -0.49 16.51
N LEU A 102 17.30 -0.09 15.25
CA LEU A 102 16.91 -0.91 14.10
C LEU A 102 17.68 -2.23 14.06
N SER A 103 19.01 -2.22 14.26
CA SER A 103 19.83 -3.44 14.26
C SER A 103 19.43 -4.42 15.34
N LYS A 104 19.05 -3.93 16.52
CA LYS A 104 18.54 -4.77 17.61
C LYS A 104 17.27 -5.53 17.20
N TYR A 105 16.32 -4.85 16.55
CA TYR A 105 15.04 -5.46 16.19
C TYR A 105 15.07 -6.19 14.84
N THR A 106 16.01 -5.87 13.94
CA THR A 106 16.18 -6.60 12.67
C THR A 106 17.07 -7.84 12.79
N GLY A 107 17.86 -7.95 13.88
CA GLY A 107 18.80 -9.05 14.11
C GLY A 107 18.26 -10.23 14.94
N MET A 108 16.99 -10.26 15.32
CA MET A 108 16.39 -11.29 16.21
C MET A 108 15.92 -12.55 15.44
N GLY A 109 16.30 -12.75 14.17
CA GLY A 109 15.88 -13.89 13.37
C GLY A 109 14.36 -13.93 13.14
N TYR A 110 13.72 -15.06 13.49
CA TYR A 110 12.26 -15.20 13.35
C TYR A 110 11.46 -14.19 14.19
N GLY A 111 11.99 -13.74 15.34
CA GLY A 111 11.37 -12.70 16.13
C GLY A 111 11.23 -11.38 15.38
N SER A 112 12.25 -11.00 14.61
CA SER A 112 12.19 -9.82 13.75
C SER A 112 11.08 -9.90 12.71
N ILE A 113 10.96 -11.06 12.05
CA ILE A 113 9.91 -11.30 11.04
C ILE A 113 8.52 -11.08 11.65
N LEU A 114 8.25 -11.65 12.83
CA LEU A 114 6.95 -11.51 13.50
C LEU A 114 6.68 -10.07 13.98
N ILE A 115 7.69 -9.38 14.50
CA ILE A 115 7.57 -7.99 14.95
C ILE A 115 7.24 -7.09 13.76
N PHE A 116 7.97 -7.18 12.67
CA PHE A 116 7.77 -6.31 11.50
C PHE A 116 6.48 -6.67 10.73
N LEU A 117 6.08 -7.94 10.70
CA LEU A 117 4.77 -8.35 10.22
C LEU A 117 3.64 -7.69 11.04
N LEU A 118 3.75 -7.70 12.37
CA LEU A 118 2.78 -7.04 13.24
C LEU A 118 2.78 -5.52 13.04
N ILE A 119 3.95 -4.89 12.95
CA ILE A 119 4.09 -3.45 12.67
C ILE A 119 3.40 -3.11 11.35
N GLY A 120 3.68 -3.84 10.27
CA GLY A 120 3.03 -3.63 8.97
C GLY A 120 1.50 -3.76 9.05
N SER A 121 1.00 -4.77 9.78
CA SER A 121 -0.43 -4.96 9.99
C SER A 121 -1.07 -3.79 10.73
N VAL A 122 -0.47 -3.34 11.82
CA VAL A 122 -1.00 -2.24 12.65
C VAL A 122 -0.93 -0.91 11.89
N LEU A 123 0.18 -0.62 11.23
CA LEU A 123 0.34 0.62 10.47
C LEU A 123 -0.67 0.68 9.32
N THR A 124 -0.89 -0.42 8.60
CA THR A 124 -1.88 -0.46 7.52
C THR A 124 -3.31 -0.30 8.04
N LEU A 125 -3.61 -0.87 9.21
CA LEU A 125 -4.91 -0.66 9.87
C LEU A 125 -5.15 0.82 10.20
N ILE A 126 -4.12 1.55 10.64
CA ILE A 126 -4.20 2.97 10.98
C ILE A 126 -4.29 3.83 9.72
N VAL A 127 -3.40 3.62 8.77
CA VAL A 127 -3.30 4.40 7.52
C VAL A 127 -4.43 4.08 6.54
N GLN A 128 -4.96 2.86 6.60
CA GLN A 128 -6.02 2.33 5.71
C GLN A 128 -5.66 2.36 4.22
N SER A 129 -4.37 2.32 3.90
CA SER A 129 -3.85 2.29 2.53
C SER A 129 -2.63 1.37 2.45
N SER A 130 -2.85 0.15 1.95
CA SER A 130 -1.75 -0.80 1.72
C SER A 130 -0.75 -0.30 0.69
N SER A 131 -1.21 0.35 -0.38
CA SER A 131 -0.31 0.89 -1.41
C SER A 131 0.62 1.98 -0.87
N ALA A 132 0.11 2.85 0.03
CA ALA A 132 0.94 3.86 0.69
C ALA A 132 1.97 3.21 1.62
N MET A 133 1.55 2.19 2.38
CA MET A 133 2.46 1.47 3.28
C MET A 133 3.54 0.71 2.51
N VAL A 134 3.18 -0.01 1.44
CA VAL A 134 4.14 -0.67 0.55
C VAL A 134 5.15 0.34 -0.01
N ALA A 135 4.72 1.54 -0.42
CA ALA A 135 5.63 2.59 -0.89
C ALA A 135 6.64 2.99 0.19
N ILE A 136 6.19 3.21 1.43
CA ILE A 136 7.05 3.55 2.57
C ILE A 136 8.03 2.41 2.85
N THR A 137 7.57 1.18 2.92
CA THR A 137 8.41 0.00 3.16
C THR A 137 9.48 -0.17 2.07
N LEU A 138 9.12 0.06 0.79
CA LEU A 138 10.09 0.03 -0.31
C LEU A 138 11.14 1.15 -0.18
N VAL A 139 10.75 2.36 0.25
CA VAL A 139 11.70 3.43 0.51
C VAL A 139 12.63 3.06 1.66
N MET A 140 12.13 2.52 2.77
CA MET A 140 12.95 2.06 3.90
C MET A 140 13.96 0.99 3.48
N CYS A 141 13.57 0.05 2.63
CA CYS A 141 14.47 -0.94 2.06
C CYS A 141 15.52 -0.31 1.14
N ALA A 142 15.10 0.60 0.27
CA ALA A 142 15.99 1.26 -0.70
C ALA A 142 17.03 2.16 -0.01
N GLN A 143 16.68 2.78 1.11
CA GLN A 143 17.58 3.58 1.94
C GLN A 143 18.45 2.73 2.89
N GLY A 144 18.26 1.39 2.88
CA GLY A 144 19.03 0.49 3.72
C GLY A 144 18.65 0.50 5.21
N TRP A 145 17.48 1.06 5.55
CA TRP A 145 16.99 1.09 6.92
C TRP A 145 16.61 -0.29 7.43
N ILE A 146 15.98 -1.08 6.57
CA ILE A 146 15.61 -2.45 6.85
C ILE A 146 16.09 -3.37 5.73
N PRO A 147 16.59 -4.58 6.04
CA PRO A 147 16.97 -5.54 5.03
C PRO A 147 15.73 -6.10 4.31
N PHE A 148 15.92 -6.58 3.09
CA PHE A 148 14.85 -7.06 2.21
C PHE A 148 13.89 -8.06 2.89
N HIS A 149 14.42 -9.04 3.63
CA HIS A 149 13.57 -10.06 4.29
C HIS A 149 12.65 -9.48 5.37
N ILE A 150 13.09 -8.41 6.04
CA ILE A 150 12.26 -7.68 7.02
C ILE A 150 11.22 -6.82 6.30
N GLY A 151 11.60 -6.14 5.21
CA GLY A 151 10.64 -5.43 4.37
C GLY A 151 9.58 -6.36 3.79
N ALA A 152 9.96 -7.56 3.34
CA ALA A 152 9.02 -8.56 2.88
C ALA A 152 8.03 -8.99 3.99
N ALA A 153 8.53 -9.22 5.21
CA ALA A 153 7.67 -9.53 6.37
C ALA A 153 6.69 -8.38 6.67
N MET A 154 7.16 -7.14 6.59
CA MET A 154 6.32 -5.96 6.79
C MET A 154 5.21 -5.87 5.73
N ILE A 155 5.52 -6.10 4.45
CA ILE A 155 4.53 -6.13 3.35
C ILE A 155 3.50 -7.25 3.55
N LEU A 156 3.91 -8.44 3.99
CA LEU A 156 2.95 -9.50 4.36
C LEU A 156 2.02 -9.05 5.47
N GLY A 157 2.55 -8.37 6.49
CA GLY A 157 1.75 -7.75 7.53
C GLY A 157 0.78 -6.69 7.01
N GLU A 158 1.21 -5.85 6.09
CA GLU A 158 0.38 -4.82 5.44
C GLU A 158 -0.83 -5.43 4.72
N ASN A 159 -0.62 -6.56 4.04
CA ASN A 159 -1.69 -7.31 3.39
C ASN A 159 -2.70 -7.84 4.43
N ILE A 160 -2.22 -8.40 5.55
CA ILE A 160 -3.09 -8.85 6.65
C ILE A 160 -3.85 -7.65 7.25
N GLY A 161 -3.17 -6.53 7.50
CA GLY A 161 -3.76 -5.30 8.05
C GLY A 161 -4.95 -4.79 7.23
N THR A 162 -4.86 -4.87 5.90
CA THR A 162 -5.95 -4.50 4.99
C THR A 162 -7.22 -5.33 5.22
N THR A 163 -7.10 -6.57 5.66
CA THR A 163 -8.26 -7.45 5.87
C THR A 163 -9.05 -7.13 7.14
N ILE A 164 -8.42 -6.48 8.11
CA ILE A 164 -9.03 -6.18 9.41
C ILE A 164 -10.22 -5.23 9.22
N THR A 165 -10.07 -4.18 8.40
CA THR A 165 -11.14 -3.22 8.11
C THR A 165 -12.33 -3.88 7.42
N ALA A 166 -12.08 -4.82 6.50
CA ALA A 166 -13.11 -5.59 5.83
C ALA A 166 -13.89 -6.49 6.83
N ASN A 167 -13.19 -7.13 7.75
CA ASN A 167 -13.79 -7.96 8.80
C ASN A 167 -14.57 -7.13 9.82
N LEU A 168 -14.07 -5.96 10.22
CA LEU A 168 -14.81 -5.03 11.08
C LEU A 168 -16.12 -4.57 10.41
N ALA A 169 -16.06 -4.20 9.13
CA ALA A 169 -17.25 -3.82 8.37
C ALA A 169 -18.27 -4.97 8.21
N ALA A 170 -17.81 -6.22 8.29
CA ALA A 170 -18.66 -7.39 8.18
C ALA A 170 -19.37 -7.78 9.51
N LEU A 171 -19.00 -7.21 10.66
CA LEU A 171 -19.54 -7.61 11.96
C LEU A 171 -21.08 -7.54 12.02
N SER A 172 -21.65 -6.48 11.45
CA SER A 172 -23.11 -6.25 11.36
C SER A 172 -23.75 -6.73 10.05
N ALA A 173 -22.97 -7.34 9.16
CA ALA A 173 -23.42 -7.75 7.82
C ALA A 173 -24.05 -9.16 7.86
N ASN A 174 -24.69 -9.54 6.75
CA ASN A 174 -25.25 -10.87 6.54
C ASN A 174 -24.16 -11.95 6.44
N THR A 175 -24.56 -13.24 6.52
CA THR A 175 -23.64 -14.37 6.52
C THR A 175 -22.75 -14.44 5.27
N THR A 176 -23.26 -14.08 4.11
CA THR A 176 -22.52 -14.12 2.86
C THR A 176 -21.42 -13.05 2.83
N ALA A 177 -21.71 -11.85 3.32
CA ALA A 177 -20.73 -10.77 3.47
C ALA A 177 -19.63 -11.11 4.51
N LYS A 178 -20.01 -11.77 5.62
CA LYS A 178 -19.03 -12.30 6.61
C LYS A 178 -18.10 -13.33 5.98
N ARG A 179 -18.63 -14.25 5.16
CA ARG A 179 -17.81 -15.21 4.42
C ARG A 179 -16.86 -14.54 3.42
N ALA A 180 -17.31 -13.49 2.73
CA ALA A 180 -16.45 -12.73 1.83
C ALA A 180 -15.31 -12.02 2.59
N ALA A 181 -15.60 -11.37 3.72
CA ALA A 181 -14.58 -10.75 4.56
C ALA A 181 -13.59 -11.78 5.14
N PHE A 182 -14.09 -12.92 5.58
CA PHE A 182 -13.24 -14.00 6.12
C PHE A 182 -12.37 -14.64 5.03
N SER A 183 -12.88 -14.81 3.79
CA SER A 183 -12.07 -15.30 2.67
C SER A 183 -10.94 -14.34 2.33
N HIS A 184 -11.14 -13.01 2.47
CA HIS A 184 -10.07 -12.03 2.33
C HIS A 184 -8.96 -12.23 3.36
N LEU A 185 -9.33 -12.46 4.62
CA LEU A 185 -8.36 -12.76 5.68
C LEU A 185 -7.59 -14.05 5.39
N LEU A 186 -8.30 -15.13 5.05
CA LEU A 186 -7.66 -16.42 4.72
C LEU A 186 -6.66 -16.28 3.58
N PHE A 187 -7.03 -15.59 2.51
CA PHE A 187 -6.15 -15.39 1.35
C PHE A 187 -4.87 -14.60 1.68
N ASN A 188 -4.89 -13.72 2.67
CA ASN A 188 -3.72 -12.94 3.05
C ASN A 188 -2.88 -13.57 4.17
N VAL A 189 -3.39 -14.62 4.85
CA VAL A 189 -2.67 -15.35 5.90
C VAL A 189 -2.02 -16.63 5.37
N PHE A 190 -2.60 -17.26 4.34
CA PHE A 190 -2.14 -18.50 3.71
C PHE A 190 -1.71 -18.32 2.27
#